data_9af689dca601e0b87f30ce730369550f
#
_entry.id   9af689dca601e0b87f30ce730369550f
#
_cell.length_a   1.000
_cell.length_b   1.000
_cell.length_c   1.000
_cell.angle_alpha   90.00
_cell.angle_beta   90.00
_cell.angle_gamma   90.00
#
_symmetry.space_group_name_H-M   'P 1'
#
loop_
_entity.id
_entity.type
_entity.pdbx_description
1 polymer ?
#
loop_
_entity_poly.entity_id
_entity_poly.type
_entity_poly.pdbx_seq_one_letter_code
_entity_poly.pdbx_strand_id
1 'polypeptide(L)'
;DHRLCAAETWVNTHRITLELVTGWSIGEKDVTDDRLARVVEQFGLQGEACQEIEQKLGKHLIRAYELPAEVVRLDTTSFTVHHEQIESEADSLLRYGHSKDKRPDLLQYRQMLGTLDPTGIPLVSETLPGNGADDPLYWPAWQRIAKVIGHKLFVFLADCKAAAIATRATI
;
A
#
# COMPACT_ATOMS: atom_id res chain seq x y z
N ASP A 1 16.96 5.46 4.43
CA ASP A 1 16.84 6.35 3.28
C ASP A 1 15.95 5.66 2.24
N HIS A 2 14.87 6.30 1.82
CA HIS A 2 13.87 5.73 0.90
C HIS A 2 14.08 6.18 -0.55
N ARG A 3 15.14 6.90 -0.85
CA ARG A 3 15.42 7.35 -2.21
C ARG A 3 15.93 6.19 -3.06
N LEU A 4 15.51 6.12 -4.30
CA LEU A 4 15.97 5.08 -5.25
C LEU A 4 17.50 5.09 -5.42
N CYS A 5 18.12 6.27 -5.44
CA CYS A 5 19.57 6.41 -5.53
C CYS A 5 20.33 5.79 -4.32
N ALA A 6 19.70 5.59 -3.17
CA ALA A 6 20.31 4.93 -2.04
C ALA A 6 20.26 3.39 -2.15
N ALA A 7 19.36 2.85 -2.97
CA ALA A 7 19.20 1.42 -3.16
C ALA A 7 20.44 0.79 -3.82
N GLU A 8 21.04 1.45 -4.78
CA GLU A 8 22.27 1.00 -5.45
C GLU A 8 23.40 0.75 -4.44
N THR A 9 23.66 1.73 -3.59
CA THR A 9 24.70 1.62 -2.56
C THR A 9 24.40 0.49 -1.57
N TRP A 10 23.13 0.37 -1.14
CA TRP A 10 22.70 -0.67 -0.22
C TRP A 10 22.86 -2.08 -0.83
N VAL A 11 22.41 -2.28 -2.07
CA VAL A 11 22.51 -3.56 -2.78
C VAL A 11 23.98 -3.93 -3.02
N ASN A 12 24.81 -2.99 -3.46
CA ASN A 12 26.24 -3.25 -3.68
C ASN A 12 26.96 -3.63 -2.39
N THR A 13 26.57 -3.03 -1.26
CA THR A 13 27.13 -3.39 0.07
C THR A 13 26.70 -4.80 0.49
N HIS A 14 25.51 -5.25 0.15
CA HIS A 14 24.95 -6.55 0.55
C HIS A 14 24.94 -7.58 -0.58
N ARG A 15 25.62 -7.31 -1.68
CA ARG A 15 25.56 -8.11 -2.91
C ARG A 15 25.77 -9.60 -2.67
N ILE A 16 26.85 -9.99 -1.99
CA ILE A 16 27.17 -11.41 -1.72
C ILE A 16 26.03 -12.10 -0.96
N THR A 17 25.48 -11.44 0.06
CA THR A 17 24.35 -11.98 0.83
C THR A 17 23.11 -12.15 -0.05
N LEU A 18 22.79 -11.15 -0.87
CA LEU A 18 21.65 -11.18 -1.78
C LEU A 18 21.82 -12.28 -2.83
N GLU A 19 22.99 -12.43 -3.42
CA GLU A 19 23.28 -13.51 -4.38
C GLU A 19 23.13 -14.90 -3.75
N LEU A 20 23.62 -15.08 -2.53
CA LEU A 20 23.48 -16.34 -1.79
C LEU A 20 22.01 -16.68 -1.47
N VAL A 21 21.21 -15.69 -1.06
CA VAL A 21 19.82 -15.91 -0.66
C VAL A 21 18.90 -16.07 -1.86
N THR A 22 19.13 -15.30 -2.93
CA THR A 22 18.25 -15.31 -4.12
C THR A 22 18.69 -16.31 -5.18
N GLY A 23 19.95 -16.71 -5.19
CA GLY A 23 20.55 -17.48 -6.27
C GLY A 23 20.79 -16.67 -7.56
N TRP A 24 20.58 -15.35 -7.51
CA TRP A 24 20.75 -14.46 -8.67
C TRP A 24 22.15 -13.88 -8.69
N SER A 25 22.70 -13.68 -9.89
CA SER A 25 23.91 -12.88 -10.07
C SER A 25 23.51 -11.41 -10.20
N ILE A 26 24.09 -10.55 -9.38
CA ILE A 26 23.77 -9.12 -9.32
C ILE A 26 24.97 -8.31 -9.81
N GLY A 27 24.81 -7.68 -10.97
CA GLY A 27 25.79 -6.75 -11.53
C GLY A 27 25.77 -5.39 -10.81
N GLU A 28 26.88 -4.67 -10.84
CA GLU A 28 27.00 -3.33 -10.22
C GLU A 28 25.92 -2.35 -10.66
N LYS A 29 25.46 -2.45 -11.93
CA LYS A 29 24.51 -1.53 -12.53
C LYS A 29 23.07 -2.08 -12.62
N ASP A 30 22.77 -3.19 -11.95
CA ASP A 30 21.45 -3.80 -12.06
C ASP A 30 20.38 -3.04 -11.27
N VAL A 31 20.78 -2.30 -10.26
CA VAL A 31 19.88 -1.57 -9.34
C VAL A 31 20.16 -0.07 -9.30
N THR A 32 20.55 0.51 -10.43
CA THR A 32 20.65 1.98 -10.56
C THR A 32 19.29 2.63 -10.38
N ASP A 33 19.25 3.89 -9.94
CA ASP A 33 18.02 4.65 -9.75
C ASP A 33 17.17 4.72 -11.02
N ASP A 34 17.77 4.90 -12.19
CA ASP A 34 17.07 4.89 -13.49
C ASP A 34 16.40 3.55 -13.80
N ARG A 35 17.07 2.43 -13.48
CA ARG A 35 16.50 1.09 -13.68
C ARG A 35 15.35 0.84 -12.70
N LEU A 36 15.56 1.19 -11.43
CA LEU A 36 14.53 1.07 -10.42
C LEU A 36 13.32 1.96 -10.72
N ALA A 37 13.53 3.20 -11.19
CA ALA A 37 12.46 4.08 -11.61
C ALA A 37 11.60 3.45 -12.70
N ARG A 38 12.22 2.85 -13.73
CA ARG A 38 11.47 2.12 -14.78
C ARG A 38 10.68 0.94 -14.24
N VAL A 39 11.25 0.18 -13.31
CA VAL A 39 10.54 -0.94 -12.67
C VAL A 39 9.33 -0.43 -11.90
N VAL A 40 9.49 0.63 -11.11
CA VAL A 40 8.39 1.25 -10.35
C VAL A 40 7.31 1.78 -11.27
N GLU A 41 7.68 2.45 -12.38
CA GLU A 41 6.75 2.93 -13.40
C GLU A 41 5.96 1.77 -14.01
N GLN A 42 6.65 0.72 -14.47
CA GLN A 42 6.01 -0.46 -15.05
C GLN A 42 5.09 -1.18 -14.04
N PHE A 43 5.50 -1.25 -12.79
CA PHE A 43 4.67 -1.78 -11.72
C PHE A 43 3.39 -0.94 -11.52
N GLY A 44 3.53 0.38 -11.49
CA GLY A 44 2.41 1.31 -11.35
C GLY A 44 1.34 1.18 -12.44
N LEU A 45 1.76 0.81 -13.66
CA LEU A 45 0.85 0.58 -14.79
C LEU A 45 0.10 -0.77 -14.73
N GLN A 46 0.50 -1.68 -13.83
CA GLN A 46 -0.05 -3.04 -13.72
C GLN A 46 -0.73 -3.26 -12.37
N GLY A 47 -1.75 -2.48 -12.07
CA GLY A 47 -2.44 -2.50 -10.77
C GLY A 47 -2.94 -3.89 -10.35
N GLU A 48 -3.48 -4.71 -11.26
CA GLU A 48 -3.94 -6.07 -10.96
C GLU A 48 -2.77 -6.98 -10.56
N ALA A 49 -1.64 -6.90 -11.27
CA ALA A 49 -0.43 -7.67 -10.94
C ALA A 49 0.14 -7.25 -9.57
N CYS A 50 0.13 -5.96 -9.25
CA CYS A 50 0.54 -5.47 -7.94
C CYS A 50 -0.33 -6.04 -6.82
N GLN A 51 -1.66 -6.05 -7.00
CA GLN A 51 -2.58 -6.64 -6.03
C GLN A 51 -2.38 -8.15 -5.87
N GLU A 52 -2.08 -8.86 -6.95
CA GLU A 52 -1.78 -10.30 -6.90
C GLU A 52 -0.48 -10.59 -6.13
N ILE A 53 0.55 -9.79 -6.35
CA ILE A 53 1.82 -9.88 -5.61
C ILE A 53 1.60 -9.59 -4.12
N GLU A 54 0.88 -8.51 -3.80
CA GLU A 54 0.50 -8.15 -2.43
C GLU A 54 -0.22 -9.31 -1.73
N GLN A 55 -1.22 -9.92 -2.42
CA GLN A 55 -1.95 -11.07 -1.91
C GLN A 55 -1.05 -12.28 -1.66
N LYS A 56 -0.18 -12.62 -2.60
CA LYS A 56 0.76 -13.75 -2.46
C LYS A 56 1.76 -13.52 -1.34
N LEU A 57 2.29 -12.30 -1.24
CA LEU A 57 3.22 -11.91 -0.20
C LEU A 57 2.56 -11.97 1.19
N GLY A 58 1.36 -11.41 1.34
CA GLY A 58 0.61 -11.47 2.60
C GLY A 58 0.33 -12.91 3.05
N LYS A 59 -0.13 -13.76 2.14
CA LYS A 59 -0.30 -15.20 2.42
C LYS A 59 0.99 -15.88 2.84
N HIS A 60 2.08 -15.56 2.16
CA HIS A 60 3.40 -16.14 2.48
C HIS A 60 3.85 -15.71 3.88
N LEU A 61 3.74 -14.43 4.20
CA LEU A 61 4.13 -13.89 5.52
C LEU A 61 3.32 -14.52 6.65
N ILE A 62 1.98 -14.60 6.51
CA ILE A 62 1.12 -15.24 7.51
C ILE A 62 1.56 -16.67 7.78
N ARG A 63 1.84 -17.45 6.72
CA ARG A 63 2.24 -18.85 6.85
C ARG A 63 3.66 -19.04 7.37
N ALA A 64 4.61 -18.24 6.86
CA ALA A 64 6.04 -18.39 7.18
C ALA A 64 6.35 -18.00 8.63
N TYR A 65 5.61 -17.04 9.17
CA TYR A 65 5.81 -16.52 10.52
C TYR A 65 4.69 -16.90 11.49
N GLU A 66 3.75 -17.75 11.06
CA GLU A 66 2.61 -18.21 11.87
C GLU A 66 1.86 -17.03 12.51
N LEU A 67 1.62 -15.98 11.70
CA LEU A 67 1.04 -14.73 12.21
C LEU A 67 -0.45 -14.93 12.58
N PRO A 68 -0.90 -14.37 13.71
CA PRO A 68 -2.32 -14.36 14.06
C PRO A 68 -3.08 -13.53 13.00
N ALA A 69 -4.17 -14.09 12.46
CA ALA A 69 -4.95 -13.48 11.40
C ALA A 69 -6.43 -13.28 11.77
N GLU A 70 -6.72 -13.25 13.09
CA GLU A 70 -8.07 -13.10 13.62
C GLU A 70 -8.56 -11.66 13.66
N VAL A 71 -7.64 -10.67 13.64
CA VAL A 71 -7.98 -9.25 13.74
C VAL A 71 -7.22 -8.45 12.69
N VAL A 72 -7.95 -7.65 11.93
CA VAL A 72 -7.38 -6.73 10.93
C VAL A 72 -7.87 -5.32 11.18
N ARG A 73 -6.94 -4.37 11.13
CA ARG A 73 -7.24 -2.93 11.20
C ARG A 73 -7.14 -2.33 9.81
N LEU A 74 -8.13 -1.52 9.44
CA LEU A 74 -8.11 -0.68 8.25
C LEU A 74 -8.14 0.78 8.64
N ASP A 75 -7.21 1.54 8.14
CA ASP A 75 -7.19 2.99 8.28
C ASP A 75 -6.82 3.68 6.96
N THR A 76 -7.26 4.92 6.84
CA THR A 76 -6.94 5.79 5.70
C THR A 76 -6.32 7.07 6.22
N THR A 77 -5.15 7.42 5.72
CA THR A 77 -4.49 8.68 6.03
C THR A 77 -4.35 9.56 4.79
N SER A 78 -4.27 10.87 4.99
CA SER A 78 -4.03 11.83 3.92
C SER A 78 -2.60 12.35 4.00
N PHE A 79 -1.96 12.46 2.85
CA PHE A 79 -0.65 13.07 2.70
C PHE A 79 -0.79 14.36 1.93
N THR A 80 -0.33 15.45 2.53
CA THR A 80 -0.32 16.78 1.93
C THR A 80 0.97 16.98 1.16
N VAL A 81 0.87 17.52 -0.05
CA VAL A 81 2.02 17.74 -0.93
C VAL A 81 2.25 19.24 -1.08
N HIS A 82 3.46 19.67 -0.74
CA HIS A 82 3.92 21.03 -0.95
C HIS A 82 4.61 21.13 -2.32
N HIS A 83 3.81 21.41 -3.32
CA HIS A 83 4.23 21.43 -4.72
C HIS A 83 3.72 22.71 -5.38
N GLU A 84 4.42 23.25 -6.37
CA GLU A 84 3.82 24.24 -7.24
C GLU A 84 2.61 23.61 -7.95
N GLN A 85 1.55 24.42 -8.15
CA GLN A 85 0.29 23.92 -8.71
C GLN A 85 0.55 23.32 -10.10
N ILE A 86 0.48 22.01 -10.18
CA ILE A 86 0.31 21.31 -11.45
C ILE A 86 -1.17 21.43 -11.78
N GLU A 87 -1.52 21.89 -12.97
CA GLU A 87 -2.90 21.82 -13.45
C GLU A 87 -3.40 20.40 -13.24
N SER A 88 -4.44 20.24 -12.39
CA SER A 88 -4.91 18.93 -12.01
C SER A 88 -5.63 18.30 -13.19
N GLU A 89 -4.96 17.40 -13.89
CA GLU A 89 -5.62 16.52 -14.85
C GLU A 89 -6.75 15.74 -14.17
N ALA A 90 -7.82 15.46 -14.92
CA ALA A 90 -9.01 14.81 -14.39
C ALA A 90 -8.73 13.47 -13.69
N ASP A 91 -7.62 12.80 -14.02
CA ASP A 91 -7.22 11.49 -13.47
C ASP A 91 -6.05 11.55 -12.47
N SER A 92 -5.62 12.76 -12.05
CA SER A 92 -4.54 12.91 -11.09
C SER A 92 -4.92 12.35 -9.71
N LEU A 93 -3.99 11.66 -9.04
CA LEU A 93 -4.11 11.26 -7.63
C LEU A 93 -4.07 12.47 -6.69
N LEU A 94 -3.33 13.52 -7.09
CA LEU A 94 -3.22 14.75 -6.31
C LEU A 94 -4.47 15.62 -6.51
N ARG A 95 -5.24 15.80 -5.46
CA ARG A 95 -6.50 16.56 -5.46
C ARG A 95 -6.58 17.46 -4.24
N TYR A 96 -7.24 18.60 -4.41
CA TYR A 96 -7.72 19.35 -3.26
C TYR A 96 -8.87 18.59 -2.63
N GLY A 97 -8.84 18.46 -1.31
CA GLY A 97 -9.85 17.69 -0.60
C GLY A 97 -9.94 18.06 0.87
N HIS A 98 -10.72 17.30 1.62
CA HIS A 98 -10.89 17.50 3.05
C HIS A 98 -9.63 17.01 3.79
N SER A 99 -8.68 17.94 4.01
CA SER A 99 -7.42 17.62 4.69
C SER A 99 -7.64 17.36 6.18
N LYS A 100 -7.12 16.24 6.68
CA LYS A 100 -7.05 15.95 8.12
C LYS A 100 -6.18 16.99 8.86
N ASP A 101 -5.23 17.59 8.16
CA ASP A 101 -4.31 18.62 8.68
C ASP A 101 -4.88 20.05 8.58
N LYS A 102 -6.16 20.19 8.20
CA LYS A 102 -6.84 21.49 8.01
C LYS A 102 -6.17 22.41 6.98
N ARG A 103 -5.56 21.82 5.96
CA ARG A 103 -4.90 22.50 4.84
C ARG A 103 -5.63 22.19 3.50
N PRO A 104 -6.87 22.69 3.32
CA PRO A 104 -7.64 22.49 2.08
C PRO A 104 -7.01 23.23 0.88
N ASP A 105 -6.07 24.11 1.13
CA ASP A 105 -5.30 24.89 0.16
C ASP A 105 -4.17 24.09 -0.50
N LEU A 106 -3.86 22.91 -0.01
CA LEU A 106 -2.80 22.05 -0.54
C LEU A 106 -3.35 20.81 -1.24
N LEU A 107 -2.63 20.40 -2.27
CA LEU A 107 -2.89 19.12 -2.93
C LEU A 107 -2.58 17.98 -1.96
N GLN A 108 -3.38 16.93 -2.04
CA GLN A 108 -3.21 15.74 -1.21
C GLN A 108 -3.54 14.47 -1.98
N TYR A 109 -3.02 13.36 -1.51
CA TYR A 109 -3.49 12.02 -1.83
C TYR A 109 -3.80 11.26 -0.54
N ARG A 110 -4.49 10.16 -0.65
CA ARG A 110 -4.81 9.31 0.51
C ARG A 110 -4.15 7.95 0.34
N GLN A 111 -3.75 7.38 1.47
CA GLN A 111 -3.25 6.02 1.55
C GLN A 111 -4.14 5.21 2.48
N MET A 112 -4.74 4.16 1.94
CA MET A 112 -5.45 3.14 2.71
C MET A 112 -4.46 2.02 3.06
N LEU A 113 -4.52 1.54 4.30
CA LEU A 113 -3.70 0.43 4.76
C LEU A 113 -4.51 -0.50 5.65
N GLY A 114 -4.52 -1.78 5.29
CA GLY A 114 -5.06 -2.86 6.12
C GLY A 114 -3.92 -3.67 6.74
N THR A 115 -3.88 -3.78 8.07
CA THR A 115 -2.81 -4.43 8.83
C THR A 115 -3.32 -5.51 9.76
N LEU A 116 -2.52 -6.55 9.99
CA LEU A 116 -2.77 -7.52 11.05
C LEU A 116 -2.56 -6.90 12.43
N ASP A 117 -3.47 -7.18 13.37
CA ASP A 117 -3.32 -6.81 14.77
C ASP A 117 -2.94 -8.05 15.59
N PRO A 118 -1.99 -7.99 16.51
CA PRO A 118 -1.24 -6.82 16.98
C PRO A 118 0.07 -6.55 16.22
N THR A 119 0.41 -7.31 15.21
CA THR A 119 1.74 -7.28 14.57
C THR A 119 2.00 -6.03 13.73
N GLY A 120 0.94 -5.36 13.25
CA GLY A 120 1.05 -4.21 12.35
C GLY A 120 1.50 -4.57 10.93
N ILE A 121 1.58 -5.87 10.58
CA ILE A 121 2.02 -6.29 9.25
C ILE A 121 0.98 -5.90 8.20
N PRO A 122 1.38 -5.15 7.15
CA PRO A 122 0.47 -4.77 6.09
C PRO A 122 0.03 -5.97 5.25
N LEU A 123 -1.26 -6.05 4.97
CA LEU A 123 -1.86 -7.08 4.11
C LEU A 123 -2.36 -6.51 2.79
N VAL A 124 -2.94 -5.32 2.83
CA VAL A 124 -3.48 -4.62 1.66
C VAL A 124 -3.18 -3.14 1.77
N SER A 125 -2.85 -2.54 0.65
CA SER A 125 -2.63 -1.10 0.54
C SER A 125 -3.27 -0.54 -0.72
N GLU A 126 -3.61 0.75 -0.70
CA GLU A 126 -4.13 1.45 -1.88
C GLU A 126 -3.86 2.94 -1.79
N THR A 127 -3.31 3.49 -2.87
CA THR A 127 -3.13 4.94 -3.03
C THR A 127 -4.35 5.49 -3.76
N LEU A 128 -4.97 6.52 -3.20
CA LEU A 128 -6.27 7.01 -3.59
C LEU A 128 -6.25 8.51 -3.87
N PRO A 129 -7.14 9.02 -4.76
CA PRO A 129 -7.28 10.46 -4.95
C PRO A 129 -7.61 11.19 -3.66
N GLY A 130 -7.04 12.39 -3.50
CA GLY A 130 -7.14 13.16 -2.26
C GLY A 130 -8.54 13.64 -1.88
N ASN A 131 -9.48 13.69 -2.83
CA ASN A 131 -10.83 14.26 -2.65
C ASN A 131 -11.94 13.21 -2.41
N GLY A 132 -11.60 11.93 -2.35
CA GLY A 132 -12.62 10.88 -2.20
C GLY A 132 -13.13 10.71 -0.77
N ALA A 133 -14.26 10.01 -0.61
CA ALA A 133 -14.76 9.53 0.68
C ALA A 133 -14.15 8.17 1.03
N ASP A 134 -14.16 7.80 2.33
CA ASP A 134 -13.64 6.51 2.79
C ASP A 134 -14.70 5.40 2.73
N ASP A 135 -15.99 5.76 2.83
CA ASP A 135 -17.09 4.79 2.91
C ASP A 135 -17.09 3.70 1.81
N PRO A 136 -16.85 4.04 0.52
CA PRO A 136 -16.83 3.04 -0.54
C PRO A 136 -15.64 2.06 -0.48
N LEU A 137 -14.63 2.35 0.34
CA LEU A 137 -13.39 1.58 0.40
C LEU A 137 -13.49 0.35 1.28
N TYR A 138 -14.37 0.34 2.29
CA TYR A 138 -14.41 -0.72 3.31
C TYR A 138 -14.72 -2.09 2.73
N TRP A 139 -15.74 -2.20 1.88
CA TRP A 139 -16.12 -3.49 1.31
C TRP A 139 -15.06 -4.07 0.35
N PRO A 140 -14.53 -3.33 -0.63
CA PRO A 140 -13.43 -3.83 -1.47
C PRO A 140 -12.19 -4.22 -0.66
N ALA A 141 -11.82 -3.41 0.34
CA ALA A 141 -10.69 -3.71 1.21
C ALA A 141 -10.92 -5.00 2.01
N TRP A 142 -12.10 -5.17 2.61
CA TRP A 142 -12.46 -6.38 3.32
C TRP A 142 -12.38 -7.63 2.42
N GLN A 143 -12.86 -7.54 1.17
CA GLN A 143 -12.77 -8.63 0.22
C GLN A 143 -11.32 -9.00 -0.12
N ARG A 144 -10.45 -8.00 -0.31
CA ARG A 144 -9.01 -8.22 -0.55
C ARG A 144 -8.36 -8.88 0.65
N ILE A 145 -8.64 -8.40 1.87
CA ILE A 145 -8.14 -8.96 3.12
C ILE A 145 -8.58 -10.42 3.27
N ALA A 146 -9.87 -10.72 3.05
CA ALA A 146 -10.38 -12.09 3.11
C ALA A 146 -9.68 -13.04 2.12
N LYS A 147 -9.30 -12.54 0.93
CA LYS A 147 -8.49 -13.31 -0.03
C LYS A 147 -7.06 -13.56 0.47
N VAL A 148 -6.44 -12.59 1.15
CA VAL A 148 -5.10 -12.74 1.73
C VAL A 148 -5.12 -13.74 2.88
N ILE A 149 -6.05 -13.60 3.82
CA ILE A 149 -6.18 -14.49 5.00
C ILE A 149 -6.64 -15.89 4.59
N GLY A 150 -7.49 -16.00 3.58
CA GLY A 150 -8.04 -17.27 3.08
C GLY A 150 -9.37 -17.67 3.70
N HIS A 151 -9.95 -16.86 4.58
CA HIS A 151 -11.27 -17.05 5.16
C HIS A 151 -11.94 -15.71 5.50
N LYS A 152 -13.21 -15.76 5.90
CA LYS A 152 -14.04 -14.59 6.23
C LYS A 152 -14.26 -14.40 7.74
N LEU A 153 -13.69 -15.26 8.56
CA LEU A 153 -13.86 -15.28 10.01
C LEU A 153 -12.73 -14.51 10.69
N PHE A 154 -12.76 -13.19 10.57
CA PHE A 154 -11.84 -12.28 11.27
C PHE A 154 -12.59 -11.03 11.75
N VAL A 155 -12.08 -10.41 12.80
CA VAL A 155 -12.58 -9.13 13.29
C VAL A 155 -12.01 -8.01 12.43
N PHE A 156 -12.89 -7.21 11.84
CA PHE A 156 -12.51 -6.08 11.02
C PHE A 156 -12.68 -4.79 11.83
N LEU A 157 -11.58 -4.12 12.13
CA LEU A 157 -11.55 -2.87 12.88
C LEU A 157 -11.30 -1.72 11.90
N ALA A 158 -12.18 -0.74 11.90
CA ALA A 158 -12.04 0.47 11.11
C ALA A 158 -12.61 1.67 11.90
N ASP A 159 -12.52 2.87 11.36
CA ASP A 159 -13.07 4.06 11.98
C ASP A 159 -14.61 4.02 12.06
N CYS A 160 -15.19 5.04 12.73
CA CYS A 160 -16.64 5.10 12.96
C CYS A 160 -17.48 5.15 11.67
N LYS A 161 -16.93 5.54 10.53
CA LYS A 161 -17.62 5.54 9.23
C LYS A 161 -17.93 4.13 8.74
N ALA A 162 -17.07 3.16 9.06
CA ALA A 162 -17.33 1.75 8.77
C ALA A 162 -18.55 1.19 9.53
N ALA A 163 -18.98 1.86 10.58
CA ALA A 163 -20.16 1.48 11.37
C ALA A 163 -21.50 1.82 10.69
N ALA A 164 -21.49 2.48 9.52
CA ALA A 164 -22.71 2.77 8.77
C ALA A 164 -23.49 1.46 8.48
N ILE A 165 -24.82 1.50 8.63
CA ILE A 165 -25.69 0.32 8.49
C ILE A 165 -25.48 -0.37 7.14
N ALA A 166 -25.36 0.40 6.05
CA ALA A 166 -25.15 -0.14 4.71
C ALA A 166 -23.82 -0.92 4.61
N THR A 167 -22.74 -0.39 5.18
CA THR A 167 -21.43 -1.06 5.21
C THR A 167 -21.49 -2.35 6.03
N ARG A 168 -22.09 -2.28 7.24
CA ARG A 168 -22.25 -3.43 8.13
C ARG A 168 -23.13 -4.54 7.56
N ALA A 169 -24.13 -4.19 6.76
CA ALA A 169 -25.01 -5.17 6.11
C ALA A 169 -24.30 -5.93 4.96
N THR A 170 -23.17 -5.41 4.49
CA THR A 170 -22.42 -5.97 3.36
C THR A 170 -21.23 -6.84 3.83
N ILE A 171 -20.62 -6.48 4.94
CA ILE A 171 -19.53 -7.22 5.60
C ILE A 171 -20.11 -8.33 6.46
#